data_b867daedbc9ee30c4f6834ebd1553d69
#
_entry.id   b867daedbc9ee30c4f6834ebd1553d69
#
_cell.length_a   1.000
_cell.length_b   1.000
_cell.length_c   1.000
_cell.angle_alpha   90.00
_cell.angle_beta   90.00
_cell.angle_gamma   90.00
#
_symmetry.space_group_name_H-M   'P 1'
#
loop_
_entity.id
_entity.type
_entity.pdbx_description
1 polymer ?
#
loop_
_entity_poly.entity_id
_entity_poly.type
_entity_poly.pdbx_seq_one_letter_code
_entity_poly.pdbx_strand_id
1 'polypeptide(L)'
;MFSKKQLKGKRETMHNSICVIRRILRDESNKGQRFRRLLMSVGWQIWKRTIAKPIVATLFNNCRFIAHPDCQVSSGVFYFRVPDSREVKVLRRWLDGGVLIDVGSNVGLFALSLADKVDHAILFEANPLVALRARENMALNSLDFEVNATALSDAQGEIYLEDRGKATVANRTLLDPATTTYPVRRVPRTTLDIFLKNRLKPIENLSVIKIDVEGHENSVIKGMSSTLTELRPKIVMFEYLQRTKFHETQKLFGAVGYRIYRLDKRNEFIEVVGQPDPLQNLFALRGDTEPQTGE
;
A
#
# COMPACT_ATOMS: atom_id res chain seq x y z
N MET A 1 -18.61 -29.76 -26.62
CA MET A 1 -17.18 -30.11 -26.44
C MET A 1 -16.41 -28.81 -26.13
N PHE A 2 -15.92 -28.62 -24.95
CA PHE A 2 -15.19 -27.37 -24.60
C PHE A 2 -13.79 -27.35 -25.22
N SER A 3 -13.36 -26.23 -25.80
CA SER A 3 -12.03 -26.10 -26.39
C SER A 3 -10.93 -26.22 -25.31
N LYS A 4 -9.72 -26.71 -25.70
CA LYS A 4 -8.55 -26.79 -24.79
C LYS A 4 -8.25 -25.45 -24.10
N LYS A 5 -8.51 -24.32 -24.75
CA LYS A 5 -8.33 -22.97 -24.23
C LYS A 5 -9.34 -22.63 -23.10
N GLN A 6 -10.59 -23.08 -23.25
CA GLN A 6 -11.64 -22.92 -22.23
C GLN A 6 -11.40 -23.81 -21.01
N LEU A 7 -10.87 -25.02 -21.20
CA LEU A 7 -10.49 -25.93 -20.10
C LEU A 7 -9.27 -25.41 -19.33
N LYS A 8 -8.29 -24.82 -20.01
CA LYS A 8 -7.12 -24.19 -19.36
C LYS A 8 -7.55 -22.99 -18.52
N GLY A 9 -8.37 -22.09 -19.05
CA GLY A 9 -8.89 -20.93 -18.30
C GLY A 9 -9.74 -21.32 -17.08
N LYS A 10 -10.58 -22.38 -17.18
CA LYS A 10 -11.33 -22.91 -16.03
C LYS A 10 -10.42 -23.51 -14.95
N ARG A 11 -9.35 -24.21 -15.32
CA ARG A 11 -8.37 -24.75 -14.36
C ARG A 11 -7.59 -23.64 -13.64
N GLU A 12 -7.16 -22.60 -14.35
CA GLU A 12 -6.49 -21.43 -13.75
C GLU A 12 -7.42 -20.68 -12.80
N THR A 13 -8.67 -20.43 -13.18
CA THR A 13 -9.67 -19.79 -12.33
C THR A 13 -9.96 -20.61 -11.07
N MET A 14 -10.09 -21.93 -11.20
CA MET A 14 -10.32 -22.83 -10.06
C MET A 14 -9.10 -22.88 -9.13
N HIS A 15 -7.90 -22.94 -9.68
CA HIS A 15 -6.66 -22.89 -8.90
C HIS A 15 -6.54 -21.58 -8.09
N ASN A 16 -6.80 -20.45 -8.74
CA ASN A 16 -6.80 -19.14 -8.08
C ASN A 16 -7.85 -19.06 -6.96
N SER A 17 -9.05 -19.61 -7.17
CA SER A 17 -10.10 -19.64 -6.14
C SER A 17 -9.69 -20.49 -4.93
N ILE A 18 -9.06 -21.63 -5.14
CA ILE A 18 -8.56 -22.50 -4.05
C ILE A 18 -7.46 -21.78 -3.25
N CYS A 19 -6.54 -21.08 -3.93
CA CYS A 19 -5.49 -20.30 -3.28
C CYS A 19 -6.09 -19.20 -2.40
N VAL A 20 -7.10 -18.46 -2.88
CA VAL A 20 -7.80 -17.43 -2.11
C VAL A 20 -8.49 -18.03 -0.88
N ILE A 21 -9.23 -19.14 -1.04
CA ILE A 21 -9.89 -19.83 0.09
C ILE A 21 -8.86 -20.27 1.13
N ARG A 22 -7.74 -20.88 0.71
CA ARG A 22 -6.66 -21.27 1.63
C ARG A 22 -6.08 -20.06 2.37
N ARG A 23 -5.90 -18.93 1.69
CA ARG A 23 -5.42 -17.69 2.29
C ARG A 23 -6.40 -17.16 3.33
N ILE A 24 -7.70 -17.10 3.01
CA ILE A 24 -8.76 -16.68 3.97
C ILE A 24 -8.76 -17.57 5.22
N LEU A 25 -8.64 -18.90 5.05
CA LEU A 25 -8.66 -19.84 6.16
C LEU A 25 -7.40 -19.82 7.02
N ARG A 26 -6.24 -19.45 6.45
CA ARG A 26 -4.95 -19.40 7.14
C ARG A 26 -4.64 -18.06 7.77
N ASP A 27 -5.30 -16.99 7.32
CA ASP A 27 -5.04 -15.64 7.80
C ASP A 27 -5.39 -15.50 9.28
N GLU A 28 -4.42 -15.03 10.07
CA GLU A 28 -4.58 -14.88 11.51
C GLU A 28 -5.62 -13.84 11.91
N SER A 29 -5.81 -12.79 11.08
CA SER A 29 -6.83 -11.77 11.34
C SER A 29 -8.24 -12.35 11.29
N ASN A 30 -8.43 -13.48 10.61
CA ASN A 30 -9.69 -14.18 10.47
C ASN A 30 -9.97 -15.18 11.60
N LYS A 31 -9.05 -15.36 12.57
CA LYS A 31 -9.24 -16.31 13.69
C LYS A 31 -10.56 -16.00 14.41
N GLY A 32 -11.38 -17.04 14.61
CA GLY A 32 -12.73 -16.92 15.18
C GLY A 32 -13.82 -16.47 14.20
N GLN A 33 -13.48 -16.00 12.99
CA GLN A 33 -14.45 -15.53 12.00
C GLN A 33 -14.26 -16.14 10.60
N ARG A 34 -13.48 -17.20 10.47
CA ARG A 34 -13.11 -17.82 9.17
C ARG A 34 -14.30 -18.15 8.29
N PHE A 35 -15.32 -18.78 8.85
CA PHE A 35 -16.54 -19.15 8.13
C PHE A 35 -17.31 -17.91 7.65
N ARG A 36 -17.48 -16.89 8.51
CA ARG A 36 -18.09 -15.62 8.14
C ARG A 36 -17.34 -14.94 7.00
N ARG A 37 -16.00 -14.90 7.05
CA ARG A 37 -15.18 -14.31 5.98
C ARG A 37 -15.30 -15.09 4.67
N LEU A 38 -15.40 -16.41 4.74
CA LEU A 38 -15.64 -17.22 3.56
C LEU A 38 -17.00 -16.90 2.91
N LEU A 39 -18.08 -16.81 3.72
CA LEU A 39 -19.40 -16.40 3.22
C LEU A 39 -19.37 -15.00 2.61
N MET A 40 -18.75 -14.03 3.30
CA MET A 40 -18.58 -12.66 2.78
C MET A 40 -17.81 -12.64 1.46
N SER A 41 -16.76 -13.46 1.33
CA SER A 41 -15.96 -13.54 0.11
C SER A 41 -16.79 -14.08 -1.08
N VAL A 42 -17.59 -15.10 -0.84
CA VAL A 42 -18.50 -15.67 -1.86
C VAL A 42 -19.57 -14.65 -2.25
N GLY A 43 -20.24 -14.02 -1.25
CA GLY A 43 -21.24 -12.97 -1.49
C GLY A 43 -20.67 -11.82 -2.30
N TRP A 44 -19.47 -11.36 -1.96
CA TRP A 44 -18.77 -10.33 -2.73
C TRP A 44 -18.48 -10.74 -4.17
N GLN A 45 -18.07 -11.99 -4.41
CA GLN A 45 -17.81 -12.47 -5.76
C GLN A 45 -19.09 -12.59 -6.60
N ILE A 46 -20.21 -12.92 -5.98
CA ILE A 46 -21.52 -12.92 -6.64
C ILE A 46 -21.91 -11.46 -6.96
N TRP A 47 -21.85 -10.56 -5.96
CA TRP A 47 -22.18 -9.14 -6.11
C TRP A 47 -21.40 -8.48 -7.26
N LYS A 48 -20.09 -8.72 -7.32
CA LYS A 48 -19.23 -8.19 -8.38
C LYS A 48 -19.67 -8.59 -9.78
N ARG A 49 -20.26 -9.79 -9.94
CA ARG A 49 -20.64 -10.35 -11.26
C ARG A 49 -22.08 -10.04 -11.66
N THR A 50 -22.94 -9.81 -10.68
CA THR A 50 -24.38 -9.63 -10.92
C THR A 50 -24.78 -8.16 -10.87
N ILE A 51 -24.51 -7.49 -9.75
CA ILE A 51 -24.97 -6.09 -9.50
C ILE A 51 -23.92 -5.09 -9.94
N ALA A 52 -22.62 -5.40 -9.71
CA ALA A 52 -21.47 -4.60 -10.11
C ALA A 52 -21.50 -3.11 -9.67
N LYS A 53 -22.18 -2.80 -8.55
CA LYS A 53 -22.23 -1.46 -7.95
C LYS A 53 -21.31 -1.39 -6.72
N PRO A 54 -20.74 -0.20 -6.39
CA PRO A 54 -20.03 0.01 -5.14
C PRO A 54 -20.93 -0.25 -3.93
N ILE A 55 -20.33 -0.77 -2.85
CA ILE A 55 -21.01 -0.94 -1.56
C ILE A 55 -20.14 -0.41 -0.43
N VAL A 56 -20.74 0.03 0.65
CA VAL A 56 -20.02 0.47 1.84
C VAL A 56 -19.78 -0.73 2.76
N ALA A 57 -18.53 -0.95 3.12
CA ALA A 57 -18.11 -1.93 4.12
C ALA A 57 -17.59 -1.21 5.36
N THR A 58 -17.72 -1.83 6.53
CA THR A 58 -17.12 -1.33 7.79
C THR A 58 -15.84 -2.09 8.07
N LEU A 59 -14.76 -1.37 8.31
CA LEU A 59 -13.45 -1.90 8.68
C LEU A 59 -13.41 -2.29 10.16
N PHE A 60 -12.34 -2.92 10.58
CA PHE A 60 -12.15 -3.42 11.97
C PHE A 60 -12.05 -2.29 13.01
N ASN A 61 -11.65 -1.09 12.61
CA ASN A 61 -11.55 0.14 13.42
C ASN A 61 -12.75 1.08 13.26
N ASN A 62 -13.88 0.56 12.80
CA ASN A 62 -15.14 1.27 12.54
C ASN A 62 -15.11 2.28 11.38
N CYS A 63 -14.00 2.48 10.70
CA CYS A 63 -13.98 3.26 9.46
C CYS A 63 -14.87 2.60 8.39
N ARG A 64 -15.54 3.42 7.59
CA ARG A 64 -16.34 3.00 6.44
C ARG A 64 -15.49 3.04 5.17
N PHE A 65 -15.71 2.10 4.28
CA PHE A 65 -14.92 1.95 3.04
C PHE A 65 -15.85 1.67 1.86
N ILE A 66 -15.74 2.46 0.80
CA ILE A 66 -16.46 2.25 -0.46
C ILE A 66 -15.72 1.19 -1.27
N ALA A 67 -16.28 -0.01 -1.30
CA ALA A 67 -15.73 -1.13 -2.04
C ALA A 67 -16.25 -1.11 -3.48
N HIS A 68 -15.37 -0.79 -4.43
CA HIS A 68 -15.68 -0.81 -5.85
C HIS A 68 -15.44 -2.21 -6.44
N PRO A 69 -16.38 -2.77 -7.23
CA PRO A 69 -16.25 -4.10 -7.82
C PRO A 69 -15.07 -4.27 -8.78
N ASP A 70 -14.65 -3.20 -9.43
CA ASP A 70 -13.53 -3.15 -10.36
C ASP A 70 -12.17 -2.89 -9.68
N CYS A 71 -12.14 -2.72 -8.34
CA CYS A 71 -10.94 -2.51 -7.57
C CYS A 71 -10.52 -3.80 -6.84
N GLN A 72 -9.28 -4.22 -7.06
CA GLN A 72 -8.74 -5.46 -6.46
C GLN A 72 -8.62 -5.35 -4.95
N VAL A 73 -8.15 -4.21 -4.42
CA VAL A 73 -8.01 -3.92 -2.99
C VAL A 73 -9.33 -4.06 -2.25
N SER A 74 -10.46 -3.68 -2.89
CA SER A 74 -11.80 -3.83 -2.32
C SER A 74 -12.14 -5.27 -1.93
N SER A 75 -11.61 -6.26 -2.65
CA SER A 75 -11.84 -7.67 -2.31
C SER A 75 -11.18 -8.07 -0.99
N GLY A 76 -10.04 -7.45 -0.64
CA GLY A 76 -9.32 -7.69 0.61
C GLY A 76 -10.18 -7.43 1.85
N VAL A 77 -11.05 -6.40 1.81
CA VAL A 77 -11.95 -6.03 2.91
C VAL A 77 -12.95 -7.14 3.25
N PHE A 78 -13.38 -7.92 2.25
CA PHE A 78 -14.31 -9.04 2.45
C PHE A 78 -13.59 -10.33 2.80
N TYR A 79 -12.35 -10.51 2.34
CA TYR A 79 -11.56 -11.72 2.56
C TYR A 79 -10.89 -11.75 3.92
N PHE A 80 -10.42 -10.59 4.40
CA PHE A 80 -9.67 -10.45 5.62
C PHE A 80 -10.35 -9.49 6.58
N ARG A 81 -10.25 -9.77 7.88
CA ARG A 81 -10.73 -8.84 8.90
C ARG A 81 -9.89 -7.56 8.90
N VAL A 82 -8.59 -7.73 8.75
CA VAL A 82 -7.61 -6.64 8.66
C VAL A 82 -6.81 -6.89 7.39
N PRO A 83 -7.04 -6.14 6.31
CA PRO A 83 -6.15 -6.16 5.14
C PRO A 83 -4.73 -5.78 5.58
N ASP A 84 -3.71 -6.38 4.97
CA ASP A 84 -2.31 -6.21 5.34
C ASP A 84 -2.06 -6.38 6.84
N SER A 85 -2.62 -7.47 7.39
CA SER A 85 -2.84 -7.65 8.84
C SER A 85 -1.57 -7.62 9.67
N ARG A 86 -0.44 -8.05 9.11
CA ARG A 86 0.86 -8.09 9.81
C ARG A 86 1.42 -6.69 9.96
N GLU A 87 1.51 -5.96 8.86
CA GLU A 87 2.03 -4.61 8.76
C GLU A 87 1.16 -3.65 9.57
N VAL A 88 -0.15 -3.69 9.36
CA VAL A 88 -1.11 -2.87 10.12
C VAL A 88 -1.02 -3.14 11.62
N LYS A 89 -0.95 -4.41 12.06
CA LYS A 89 -0.81 -4.74 13.50
C LYS A 89 0.47 -4.18 14.10
N VAL A 90 1.59 -4.29 13.39
CA VAL A 90 2.88 -3.77 13.85
C VAL A 90 2.81 -2.25 13.95
N LEU A 91 2.39 -1.57 12.88
CA LEU A 91 2.32 -0.11 12.89
C LEU A 91 1.36 0.42 13.94
N ARG A 92 0.20 -0.23 14.16
CA ARG A 92 -0.74 0.16 15.21
C ARG A 92 -0.21 0.03 16.63
N ARG A 93 0.80 -0.81 16.87
CA ARG A 93 1.51 -0.87 18.17
C ARG A 93 2.53 0.26 18.33
N TRP A 94 3.11 0.71 17.21
CA TRP A 94 4.17 1.71 17.20
C TRP A 94 3.69 3.15 17.04
N LEU A 95 2.47 3.34 16.52
CA LEU A 95 1.89 4.64 16.26
C LEU A 95 1.02 5.10 17.42
N ASP A 96 1.30 6.33 17.87
CA ASP A 96 0.55 7.05 18.89
C ASP A 96 0.52 8.53 18.46
N GLY A 97 -0.25 8.82 17.42
CA GLY A 97 -0.35 10.13 16.79
C GLY A 97 0.69 10.38 15.69
N GLY A 98 0.80 11.65 15.30
CA GLY A 98 1.68 12.15 14.25
C GLY A 98 1.11 11.96 12.85
N VAL A 99 1.96 12.17 11.84
CA VAL A 99 1.58 12.18 10.43
C VAL A 99 1.99 10.88 9.75
N LEU A 100 1.06 10.31 8.98
CA LEU A 100 1.31 9.26 8.00
C LEU A 100 1.49 9.88 6.61
N ILE A 101 2.53 9.48 5.89
CA ILE A 101 2.63 9.68 4.44
C ILE A 101 2.44 8.32 3.75
N ASP A 102 1.39 8.20 2.91
CA ASP A 102 1.04 6.96 2.19
C ASP A 102 1.29 7.16 0.69
N VAL A 103 2.42 6.66 0.19
CA VAL A 103 2.85 6.78 -1.21
C VAL A 103 2.43 5.53 -1.98
N GLY A 104 1.65 5.74 -3.04
CA GLY A 104 0.92 4.67 -3.71
C GLY A 104 -0.29 4.24 -2.87
N SER A 105 -1.04 5.24 -2.39
CA SER A 105 -2.13 5.03 -1.43
C SER A 105 -3.32 4.26 -2.02
N ASN A 106 -3.36 4.09 -3.34
CA ASN A 106 -4.49 3.47 -4.01
C ASN A 106 -5.81 4.14 -3.56
N VAL A 107 -6.81 3.38 -3.19
CA VAL A 107 -8.10 3.90 -2.70
C VAL A 107 -8.08 4.32 -1.21
N GLY A 108 -6.91 4.45 -0.59
CA GLY A 108 -6.73 4.92 0.78
C GLY A 108 -7.03 3.90 1.88
N LEU A 109 -7.12 2.61 1.56
CA LEU A 109 -7.46 1.56 2.54
C LEU A 109 -6.42 1.45 3.66
N PHE A 110 -5.13 1.61 3.34
CA PHE A 110 -4.06 1.54 4.34
C PHE A 110 -4.16 2.70 5.34
N ALA A 111 -4.32 3.94 4.84
CA ALA A 111 -4.52 5.11 5.68
C ALA A 111 -5.77 4.99 6.56
N LEU A 112 -6.90 4.48 6.02
CA LEU A 112 -8.10 4.19 6.82
C LEU A 112 -7.84 3.15 7.91
N SER A 113 -6.99 2.14 7.66
CA SER A 113 -6.67 1.11 8.64
C SER A 113 -5.83 1.64 9.83
N LEU A 114 -5.26 2.82 9.69
CA LEU A 114 -4.47 3.52 10.71
C LEU A 114 -5.11 4.83 11.18
N ALA A 115 -6.30 5.19 10.71
CA ALA A 115 -6.91 6.50 10.94
C ALA A 115 -7.14 6.86 12.41
N ASP A 116 -7.31 5.87 13.28
CA ASP A 116 -7.43 6.03 14.73
C ASP A 116 -6.08 6.00 15.48
N LYS A 117 -4.96 5.99 14.75
CA LYS A 117 -3.60 5.91 15.26
C LYS A 117 -2.68 7.04 14.81
N VAL A 118 -3.17 7.91 13.94
CA VAL A 118 -2.45 9.07 13.41
C VAL A 118 -3.30 10.32 13.54
N ASP A 119 -2.66 11.47 13.69
CA ASP A 119 -3.38 12.76 13.80
C ASP A 119 -3.78 13.25 12.41
N HIS A 120 -2.97 12.95 11.39
CA HIS A 120 -3.20 13.37 10.02
C HIS A 120 -2.56 12.38 9.04
N ALA A 121 -3.03 12.37 7.79
CA ALA A 121 -2.39 11.63 6.72
C ALA A 121 -2.33 12.41 5.41
N ILE A 122 -1.22 12.21 4.68
CA ILE A 122 -1.00 12.76 3.35
C ILE A 122 -0.81 11.58 2.39
N LEU A 123 -1.74 11.44 1.46
CA LEU A 123 -1.80 10.35 0.51
C LEU A 123 -1.35 10.83 -0.88
N PHE A 124 -0.55 10.01 -1.55
CA PHE A 124 -0.13 10.22 -2.93
C PHE A 124 -0.57 9.03 -3.78
N GLU A 125 -1.35 9.30 -4.81
CA GLU A 125 -1.81 8.31 -5.77
C GLU A 125 -1.69 8.89 -7.19
N ALA A 126 -0.87 8.26 -8.03
CA ALA A 126 -0.58 8.77 -9.37
C ALA A 126 -1.79 8.73 -10.31
N ASN A 127 -2.69 7.75 -10.13
CA ASN A 127 -3.90 7.64 -10.93
C ASN A 127 -5.00 8.58 -10.42
N PRO A 128 -5.40 9.63 -11.20
CA PRO A 128 -6.38 10.62 -10.72
C PRO A 128 -7.75 10.01 -10.38
N LEU A 129 -8.18 8.97 -11.08
CA LEU A 129 -9.46 8.30 -10.80
C LEU A 129 -9.40 7.50 -9.50
N VAL A 130 -8.26 6.89 -9.20
CA VAL A 130 -8.04 6.16 -7.96
C VAL A 130 -7.89 7.13 -6.79
N ALA A 131 -7.16 8.23 -6.99
CA ALA A 131 -7.05 9.33 -6.01
C ALA A 131 -8.43 9.94 -5.66
N LEU A 132 -9.34 10.08 -6.64
CA LEU A 132 -10.71 10.52 -6.38
C LEU A 132 -11.43 9.55 -5.43
N ARG A 133 -11.32 8.24 -5.67
CA ARG A 133 -11.91 7.22 -4.78
C ARG A 133 -11.29 7.25 -3.37
N ALA A 134 -10.00 7.56 -3.26
CA ALA A 134 -9.38 7.77 -1.96
C ALA A 134 -10.00 8.98 -1.23
N ARG A 135 -10.20 10.11 -1.92
CA ARG A 135 -10.89 11.29 -1.35
C ARG A 135 -12.32 10.96 -0.90
N GLU A 136 -13.07 10.21 -1.69
CA GLU A 136 -14.42 9.75 -1.32
C GLU A 136 -14.39 8.90 -0.03
N ASN A 137 -13.40 8.03 0.11
CA ASN A 137 -13.20 7.22 1.30
C ASN A 137 -12.83 8.06 2.53
N MET A 138 -11.98 9.08 2.40
CA MET A 138 -11.66 9.99 3.50
C MET A 138 -12.89 10.81 3.90
N ALA A 139 -13.60 11.40 2.93
CA ALA A 139 -14.83 12.17 3.17
C ALA A 139 -15.94 11.34 3.83
N LEU A 140 -16.12 10.08 3.44
CA LEU A 140 -17.09 9.15 4.05
C LEU A 140 -16.88 8.98 5.56
N ASN A 141 -15.66 9.18 6.04
CA ASN A 141 -15.26 9.06 7.45
C ASN A 141 -15.05 10.42 8.13
N SER A 142 -15.35 11.53 7.46
CA SER A 142 -15.08 12.89 7.96
C SER A 142 -13.60 13.11 8.33
N LEU A 143 -12.69 12.44 7.63
CA LEU A 143 -11.25 12.59 7.82
C LEU A 143 -10.72 13.71 6.93
N ASP A 144 -10.09 14.71 7.54
CA ASP A 144 -9.37 15.78 6.82
C ASP A 144 -7.96 15.30 6.41
N PHE A 145 -7.91 14.14 5.74
CA PHE A 145 -6.68 13.60 5.18
C PHE A 145 -6.46 14.15 3.77
N GLU A 146 -5.24 14.59 3.50
CA GLU A 146 -4.89 15.20 2.22
C GLU A 146 -4.64 14.12 1.17
N VAL A 147 -5.29 14.20 -0.01
CA VAL A 147 -5.08 13.26 -1.11
C VAL A 147 -4.58 13.99 -2.35
N ASN A 148 -3.38 13.67 -2.79
CA ASN A 148 -2.69 14.25 -3.93
C ASN A 148 -2.69 13.30 -5.13
N ALA A 149 -3.24 13.74 -6.27
CA ALA A 149 -3.22 12.99 -7.52
C ALA A 149 -1.87 13.23 -8.25
N THR A 150 -0.79 12.78 -7.65
CA THR A 150 0.60 13.06 -8.07
C THR A 150 1.48 11.85 -7.76
N ALA A 151 2.37 11.49 -8.66
CA ALA A 151 3.41 10.50 -8.41
C ALA A 151 4.55 11.12 -7.59
N LEU A 152 5.05 10.42 -6.57
CA LEU A 152 6.32 10.75 -5.97
C LEU A 152 7.46 10.04 -6.71
N SER A 153 8.59 10.75 -6.87
CA SER A 153 9.76 10.30 -7.61
C SER A 153 11.01 11.04 -7.13
N ASP A 154 12.11 10.93 -7.87
CA ASP A 154 13.39 11.61 -7.63
C ASP A 154 13.51 12.98 -8.30
N ALA A 155 12.49 13.42 -9.06
CA ALA A 155 12.50 14.73 -9.74
C ALA A 155 11.08 15.27 -9.96
N GLN A 156 10.99 16.58 -10.20
CA GLN A 156 9.75 17.23 -10.64
C GLN A 156 9.51 17.05 -12.15
N GLY A 157 8.27 17.22 -12.57
CA GLY A 157 7.85 17.20 -13.98
C GLY A 157 6.69 16.25 -14.22
N GLU A 158 6.77 15.46 -15.28
CA GLU A 158 5.77 14.44 -15.62
C GLU A 158 6.42 13.05 -15.65
N ILE A 159 5.59 12.03 -15.47
CA ILE A 159 5.95 10.62 -15.59
C ILE A 159 4.81 9.88 -16.29
N TYR A 160 5.10 8.75 -16.92
CA TYR A 160 4.09 7.93 -17.54
C TYR A 160 3.53 6.92 -16.54
N LEU A 161 2.20 6.81 -16.49
CA LEU A 161 1.47 5.79 -15.74
C LEU A 161 0.90 4.79 -16.72
N GLU A 162 1.18 3.49 -16.53
CA GLU A 162 0.49 2.43 -17.28
C GLU A 162 -1.00 2.47 -16.98
N ASP A 163 -1.82 2.47 -18.00
CA ASP A 163 -3.27 2.34 -17.87
C ASP A 163 -3.67 0.93 -18.28
N ARG A 164 -3.73 0.03 -17.31
CA ARG A 164 -4.15 -1.37 -17.52
C ARG A 164 -5.66 -1.54 -17.56
N GLY A 165 -6.40 -0.43 -17.70
CA GLY A 165 -7.86 -0.40 -17.65
C GLY A 165 -8.38 -0.75 -16.27
N LYS A 166 -9.54 -0.20 -15.89
CA LYS A 166 -10.20 -0.32 -14.56
C LYS A 166 -9.24 0.00 -13.41
N ALA A 167 -9.72 0.38 -12.26
CA ALA A 167 -8.91 0.72 -11.10
C ALA A 167 -8.17 -0.53 -10.57
N THR A 168 -7.12 -0.93 -11.27
CA THR A 168 -6.30 -2.10 -10.94
C THR A 168 -5.13 -1.70 -10.08
N VAL A 169 -4.76 -2.55 -9.14
CA VAL A 169 -3.65 -2.36 -8.19
C VAL A 169 -2.29 -2.32 -8.88
N ALA A 170 -2.18 -2.76 -10.13
CA ALA A 170 -0.91 -2.97 -10.81
C ALA A 170 -0.56 -1.87 -11.83
N ASN A 171 -1.09 -0.65 -11.67
CA ASN A 171 -0.65 0.48 -12.48
C ASN A 171 0.72 0.94 -11.96
N ARG A 172 1.73 0.90 -12.81
CA ARG A 172 3.08 1.32 -12.45
C ARG A 172 3.48 2.59 -13.18
N THR A 173 4.36 3.36 -12.58
CA THR A 173 4.98 4.51 -13.22
C THR A 173 6.18 4.10 -14.07
N LEU A 174 6.39 4.77 -15.20
CA LEU A 174 7.43 4.49 -16.17
C LEU A 174 8.12 5.79 -16.57
N LEU A 175 9.45 5.75 -16.70
CA LEU A 175 10.22 6.87 -17.27
C LEU A 175 10.13 6.88 -18.80
N ASP A 176 10.04 5.72 -19.42
CA ASP A 176 9.93 5.56 -20.87
C ASP A 176 8.66 4.77 -21.24
N PRO A 177 7.72 5.37 -21.99
CA PRO A 177 6.50 4.72 -22.43
C PRO A 177 6.74 3.53 -23.38
N ALA A 178 7.89 3.47 -24.05
CA ALA A 178 8.24 2.36 -24.94
C ALA A 178 8.48 1.03 -24.22
N THR A 179 8.61 1.05 -22.89
CA THR A 179 8.84 -0.16 -22.06
C THR A 179 7.57 -0.96 -21.77
N THR A 180 6.42 -0.53 -22.26
CA THR A 180 5.14 -1.22 -22.05
C THR A 180 4.32 -1.33 -23.34
N THR A 181 3.48 -2.36 -23.42
CA THR A 181 2.46 -2.52 -24.46
C THR A 181 1.08 -2.01 -24.04
N TYR A 182 0.92 -1.59 -22.79
CA TYR A 182 -0.32 -0.99 -22.29
C TYR A 182 -0.40 0.49 -22.69
N PRO A 183 -1.62 1.04 -22.81
CA PRO A 183 -1.81 2.48 -22.90
C PRO A 183 -1.12 3.19 -21.74
N VAL A 184 -0.61 4.38 -21.99
CA VAL A 184 0.05 5.21 -20.98
C VAL A 184 -0.64 6.56 -20.85
N ARG A 185 -0.64 7.09 -19.65
CA ARG A 185 -1.12 8.44 -19.33
C ARG A 185 0.03 9.23 -18.72
N ARG A 186 0.17 10.50 -19.08
CA ARG A 186 1.06 11.41 -18.35
C ARG A 186 0.40 11.87 -17.07
N VAL A 187 1.16 11.84 -15.99
CA VAL A 187 0.74 12.32 -14.67
C VAL A 187 1.83 13.21 -14.08
N PRO A 188 1.47 14.22 -13.26
CA PRO A 188 2.47 15.05 -12.59
C PRO A 188 3.31 14.21 -11.62
N ARG A 189 4.59 14.55 -11.52
CA ARG A 189 5.48 13.99 -10.48
C ARG A 189 6.22 15.10 -9.73
N THR A 190 6.53 14.82 -8.48
CA THR A 190 7.35 15.67 -7.63
C THR A 190 8.21 14.81 -6.69
N THR A 191 9.11 15.42 -5.94
CA THR A 191 9.79 14.74 -4.84
C THR A 191 9.05 15.03 -3.54
N LEU A 192 9.17 14.13 -2.55
CA LEU A 192 8.59 14.40 -1.23
C LEU A 192 9.23 15.62 -0.59
N ASP A 193 10.54 15.79 -0.73
CA ASP A 193 11.28 16.93 -0.21
C ASP A 193 10.75 18.28 -0.73
N ILE A 194 10.51 18.38 -2.06
CA ILE A 194 9.95 19.60 -2.68
C ILE A 194 8.51 19.82 -2.24
N PHE A 195 7.70 18.74 -2.20
CA PHE A 195 6.32 18.84 -1.76
C PHE A 195 6.23 19.38 -0.33
N LEU A 196 7.02 18.85 0.60
CA LEU A 196 7.01 19.25 2.00
C LEU A 196 7.56 20.68 2.20
N LYS A 197 8.61 21.05 1.46
CA LYS A 197 9.19 22.40 1.49
C LYS A 197 8.19 23.49 1.07
N ASN A 198 7.30 23.16 0.15
CA ASN A 198 6.31 24.11 -0.39
C ASN A 198 5.02 24.18 0.44
N ARG A 199 4.91 23.46 1.54
CA ARG A 199 3.72 23.49 2.40
C ARG A 199 3.65 24.77 3.21
N LEU A 200 2.44 25.32 3.32
CA LEU A 200 2.18 26.48 4.20
C LEU A 200 2.29 26.10 5.69
N LYS A 201 1.95 24.86 6.03
CA LYS A 201 2.06 24.34 7.39
C LYS A 201 3.12 23.24 7.41
N PRO A 202 4.23 23.40 8.15
CA PRO A 202 5.24 22.36 8.28
C PRO A 202 4.68 21.14 9.00
N ILE A 203 5.30 19.99 8.77
CA ILE A 203 5.02 18.76 9.51
C ILE A 203 6.00 18.70 10.68
N GLU A 204 5.49 18.69 11.91
CA GLU A 204 6.33 18.65 13.11
C GLU A 204 6.63 17.20 13.56
N ASN A 205 5.68 16.29 13.40
CA ASN A 205 5.79 14.90 13.83
C ASN A 205 5.45 13.95 12.68
N LEU A 206 6.42 13.64 11.82
CA LEU A 206 6.30 12.63 10.79
C LEU A 206 6.57 11.25 11.41
N SER A 207 5.53 10.47 11.65
CA SER A 207 5.65 9.19 12.35
C SER A 207 5.98 8.04 11.41
N VAL A 208 5.33 7.97 10.25
CA VAL A 208 5.50 6.85 9.33
C VAL A 208 5.36 7.27 7.87
N ILE A 209 6.19 6.67 7.01
CA ILE A 209 6.05 6.72 5.55
C ILE A 209 5.80 5.29 5.06
N LYS A 210 4.75 5.09 4.26
CA LYS A 210 4.56 3.85 3.47
C LYS A 210 4.87 4.14 2.00
N ILE A 211 5.60 3.24 1.34
CA ILE A 211 5.92 3.32 -0.10
C ILE A 211 5.55 2.00 -0.76
N ASP A 212 4.60 2.06 -1.68
CA ASP A 212 4.11 0.91 -2.43
C ASP A 212 3.71 1.40 -3.84
N VAL A 213 4.69 1.48 -4.71
CA VAL A 213 4.60 2.13 -6.04
C VAL A 213 5.01 1.21 -7.18
N GLU A 214 4.87 -0.11 -6.94
CA GLU A 214 4.99 -1.13 -7.96
C GLU A 214 6.34 -1.10 -8.72
N GLY A 215 7.46 -0.90 -7.98
CA GLY A 215 8.84 -0.96 -8.46
C GLY A 215 9.49 0.38 -8.74
N HIS A 216 8.91 1.49 -8.27
CA HIS A 216 9.50 2.83 -8.33
C HIS A 216 10.00 3.33 -6.96
N GLU A 217 10.10 2.42 -5.97
CA GLU A 217 10.41 2.71 -4.57
C GLU A 217 11.75 3.44 -4.44
N ASN A 218 12.80 3.01 -5.14
CA ASN A 218 14.13 3.64 -5.06
C ASN A 218 14.11 5.10 -5.52
N SER A 219 13.33 5.44 -6.54
CA SER A 219 13.19 6.84 -6.97
C SER A 219 12.45 7.68 -5.93
N VAL A 220 11.41 7.12 -5.29
CA VAL A 220 10.72 7.79 -4.17
C VAL A 220 11.68 8.03 -3.01
N ILE A 221 12.46 7.02 -2.61
CA ILE A 221 13.44 7.12 -1.51
C ILE A 221 14.50 8.19 -1.81
N LYS A 222 15.00 8.27 -3.04
CA LYS A 222 15.92 9.35 -3.46
C LYS A 222 15.28 10.73 -3.33
N GLY A 223 14.02 10.87 -3.69
CA GLY A 223 13.28 12.12 -3.63
C GLY A 223 12.84 12.56 -2.22
N MET A 224 13.21 11.83 -1.17
CA MET A 224 12.89 12.16 0.22
C MET A 224 14.11 12.20 1.14
N SER A 225 15.31 12.42 0.59
CA SER A 225 16.55 12.40 1.37
C SER A 225 16.61 13.47 2.46
N SER A 226 16.15 14.69 2.19
CA SER A 226 16.02 15.75 3.20
C SER A 226 14.95 15.40 4.24
N THR A 227 13.82 14.84 3.80
CA THR A 227 12.76 14.37 4.71
C THR A 227 13.31 13.33 5.71
N LEU A 228 14.11 12.38 5.24
CA LEU A 228 14.72 11.35 6.09
C LEU A 228 15.73 11.92 7.09
N THR A 229 16.47 12.97 6.72
CA THR A 229 17.49 13.60 7.60
C THR A 229 16.93 14.63 8.55
N GLU A 230 15.94 15.41 8.14
CA GLU A 230 15.40 16.56 8.88
C GLU A 230 14.19 16.18 9.73
N LEU A 231 13.17 15.53 9.13
CA LEU A 231 11.94 15.09 9.82
C LEU A 231 12.09 13.74 10.50
N ARG A 232 13.03 12.92 10.05
CA ARG A 232 13.46 11.66 10.69
C ARG A 232 12.28 10.76 11.10
N PRO A 233 11.41 10.33 10.17
CA PRO A 233 10.29 9.45 10.50
C PRO A 233 10.77 8.21 11.26
N LYS A 234 9.99 7.75 12.24
CA LYS A 234 10.34 6.58 13.05
C LYS A 234 10.43 5.32 12.18
N ILE A 235 9.54 5.20 11.21
CA ILE A 235 9.38 4.02 10.36
C ILE A 235 9.18 4.45 8.90
N VAL A 236 9.91 3.81 7.99
CA VAL A 236 9.59 3.82 6.56
C VAL A 236 9.31 2.39 6.14
N MET A 237 8.06 2.08 5.80
CA MET A 237 7.65 0.80 5.25
C MET A 237 7.68 0.89 3.72
N PHE A 238 8.26 -0.10 3.04
CA PHE A 238 8.30 -0.12 1.58
C PHE A 238 8.14 -1.54 1.03
N GLU A 239 7.51 -1.64 -0.14
CA GLU A 239 7.39 -2.92 -0.84
C GLU A 239 8.74 -3.29 -1.47
N TYR A 240 9.17 -4.55 -1.27
CA TYR A 240 10.35 -5.10 -1.90
C TYR A 240 9.94 -6.12 -2.97
N LEU A 241 10.16 -5.76 -4.22
CA LEU A 241 9.89 -6.59 -5.38
C LEU A 241 11.19 -7.14 -5.97
N GLN A 242 11.09 -8.20 -6.77
CA GLN A 242 12.25 -8.80 -7.43
C GLN A 242 13.04 -7.79 -8.31
N ARG A 243 12.37 -6.76 -8.83
CA ARG A 243 12.95 -5.69 -9.64
C ARG A 243 13.57 -4.55 -8.82
N THR A 244 13.32 -4.49 -7.51
CA THR A 244 13.88 -3.48 -6.62
C THR A 244 15.36 -3.76 -6.41
N LYS A 245 16.21 -2.77 -6.63
CA LYS A 245 17.67 -2.86 -6.43
C LYS A 245 17.97 -2.75 -4.94
N PHE A 246 17.89 -3.85 -4.21
CA PHE A 246 18.02 -3.86 -2.74
C PHE A 246 19.31 -3.19 -2.22
N HIS A 247 20.45 -3.47 -2.84
CA HIS A 247 21.71 -2.86 -2.43
C HIS A 247 21.66 -1.32 -2.52
N GLU A 248 21.01 -0.77 -3.55
CA GLU A 248 20.81 0.68 -3.70
C GLU A 248 19.90 1.22 -2.58
N THR A 249 18.80 0.53 -2.29
CA THR A 249 17.89 0.86 -1.18
C THR A 249 18.63 0.85 0.16
N GLN A 250 19.40 -0.18 0.43
CA GLN A 250 20.20 -0.31 1.66
C GLN A 250 21.21 0.83 1.80
N LYS A 251 21.90 1.21 0.70
CA LYS A 251 22.84 2.33 0.69
C LYS A 251 22.14 3.66 0.96
N LEU A 252 20.97 3.91 0.35
CA LEU A 252 20.20 5.14 0.54
C LEU A 252 19.76 5.30 2.00
N PHE A 253 19.20 4.28 2.63
CA PHE A 253 18.78 4.31 4.02
C PHE A 253 19.96 4.35 4.98
N GLY A 254 21.02 3.57 4.73
CA GLY A 254 22.22 3.54 5.56
C GLY A 254 22.95 4.89 5.62
N ALA A 255 22.97 5.64 4.50
CA ALA A 255 23.58 6.99 4.44
C ALA A 255 22.92 8.01 5.37
N VAL A 256 21.65 7.78 5.78
CA VAL A 256 20.88 8.66 6.66
C VAL A 256 20.56 8.03 8.03
N GLY A 257 21.26 6.94 8.38
CA GLY A 257 21.21 6.33 9.70
C GLY A 257 20.03 5.38 9.95
N TYR A 258 19.42 4.83 8.88
CA TYR A 258 18.37 3.83 8.99
C TYR A 258 18.93 2.44 8.73
N ARG A 259 18.40 1.44 9.43
CA ARG A 259 18.62 0.01 9.18
C ARG A 259 17.36 -0.64 8.64
N ILE A 260 17.52 -1.69 7.82
CA ILE A 260 16.40 -2.37 7.17
C ILE A 260 16.04 -3.64 7.92
N TYR A 261 14.75 -3.84 8.15
CA TYR A 261 14.16 -4.96 8.87
C TYR A 261 13.06 -5.61 8.05
N ARG A 262 12.80 -6.87 8.35
CA ARG A 262 11.61 -7.61 7.92
C ARG A 262 10.85 -8.11 9.15
N LEU A 263 9.60 -8.47 8.97
CA LEU A 263 8.84 -9.12 10.04
C LEU A 263 9.07 -10.65 10.00
N ASP A 264 9.30 -11.24 11.15
CA ASP A 264 9.31 -12.69 11.32
C ASP A 264 7.88 -13.24 11.45
N LYS A 265 7.71 -14.55 11.72
CA LYS A 265 6.41 -15.21 11.90
C LYS A 265 5.64 -14.71 13.13
N ARG A 266 6.31 -14.08 14.10
CA ARG A 266 5.71 -13.51 15.32
C ARG A 266 5.39 -12.04 15.18
N ASN A 267 5.65 -11.44 14.00
CA ASN A 267 5.57 -10.01 13.69
C ASN A 267 6.59 -9.17 14.48
N GLU A 268 7.76 -9.76 14.75
CA GLU A 268 8.92 -9.10 15.35
C GLU A 268 9.84 -8.61 14.23
N PHE A 269 10.55 -7.50 14.48
CA PHE A 269 11.52 -6.97 13.53
C PHE A 269 12.82 -7.78 13.59
N ILE A 270 13.24 -8.30 12.44
CA ILE A 270 14.55 -8.95 12.26
C ILE A 270 15.33 -8.14 11.23
N GLU A 271 16.54 -7.72 11.60
CA GLU A 271 17.44 -6.99 10.69
C GLU A 271 17.76 -7.83 9.45
N VAL A 272 17.70 -7.20 8.29
CA VAL A 272 17.97 -7.84 7.01
C VAL A 272 19.47 -7.80 6.75
N VAL A 273 20.10 -8.98 6.83
CA VAL A 273 21.49 -9.19 6.46
C VAL A 273 21.55 -9.85 5.09
N GLY A 274 22.15 -9.17 4.11
CA GLY A 274 22.17 -9.63 2.72
C GLY A 274 20.87 -9.34 1.97
N GLN A 275 20.67 -10.01 0.83
CA GLN A 275 19.50 -9.80 -0.03
C GLN A 275 18.30 -10.60 0.50
N PRO A 276 17.17 -9.94 0.81
CA PRO A 276 15.98 -10.64 1.28
C PRO A 276 15.22 -11.32 0.14
N ASP A 277 14.30 -12.22 0.48
CA ASP A 277 13.35 -12.77 -0.47
C ASP A 277 12.43 -11.65 -0.99
N PRO A 278 12.13 -11.64 -2.30
CA PRO A 278 11.23 -10.64 -2.89
C PRO A 278 9.77 -10.88 -2.49
N LEU A 279 8.91 -9.92 -2.86
CA LEU A 279 7.46 -9.93 -2.63
C LEU A 279 7.09 -9.85 -1.15
N GLN A 280 7.74 -8.95 -0.42
CA GLN A 280 7.43 -8.66 0.97
C GLN A 280 7.56 -7.17 1.27
N ASN A 281 6.93 -6.74 2.36
CA ASN A 281 7.15 -5.42 2.92
C ASN A 281 8.40 -5.44 3.82
N LEU A 282 9.27 -4.45 3.62
CA LEU A 282 10.43 -4.18 4.46
C LEU A 282 10.22 -2.87 5.23
N PHE A 283 10.98 -2.73 6.30
CA PHE A 283 10.88 -1.58 7.20
C PHE A 283 12.27 -1.00 7.40
N ALA A 284 12.44 0.28 7.09
CA ALA A 284 13.62 1.02 7.51
C ALA A 284 13.28 1.71 8.84
N LEU A 285 14.01 1.36 9.88
CA LEU A 285 13.91 1.94 11.21
C LEU A 285 15.13 2.81 11.48
N ARG A 286 14.92 3.93 12.14
CA ARG A 286 16.00 4.81 12.57
C ARG A 286 16.89 4.09 13.60
N GLY A 287 18.20 4.30 13.52
CA GLY A 287 19.17 3.53 14.32
C GLY A 287 19.06 3.73 15.84
N ASP A 288 18.40 4.82 16.30
CA ASP A 288 18.07 5.07 17.71
C ASP A 288 16.67 4.56 18.11
N THR A 289 15.95 3.94 17.19
CA THR A 289 14.65 3.32 17.42
C THR A 289 14.88 1.83 17.68
N GLU A 290 14.91 1.43 18.95
CA GLU A 290 14.99 -0.01 19.28
C GLU A 290 13.71 -0.72 18.85
N PRO A 291 13.81 -1.85 18.11
CA PRO A 291 12.67 -2.70 17.86
C PRO A 291 12.09 -3.16 19.20
N GLN A 292 10.84 -2.77 19.49
CA GLN A 292 10.15 -3.30 20.68
C GLN A 292 10.01 -4.81 20.49
N THR A 293 10.81 -5.59 21.22
CA THR A 293 10.59 -7.02 21.39
C THR A 293 9.32 -7.15 22.22
N GLY A 294 8.25 -7.69 21.61
CA GLY A 294 6.99 -7.89 22.31
C GLY A 294 7.15 -8.89 23.45
N GLU A 295 6.78 -8.48 24.66
CA GLU A 295 6.41 -9.38 25.76
C GLU A 295 5.12 -10.13 25.45
#